data_6ae2cebb9b020c2d99459fa58df6b53b
#
_entry.id   6ae2cebb9b020c2d99459fa58df6b53b
#
_cell.length_a   1.000
_cell.length_b   1.000
_cell.length_c   1.000
_cell.angle_alpha   90.00
_cell.angle_beta   90.00
_cell.angle_gamma   90.00
#
_symmetry.space_group_name_H-M   'P 1'
#
loop_
_entity.id
_entity.type
_entity.pdbx_description
1 polymer ?
#
loop_
_entity_poly.entity_id
_entity_poly.type
_entity_poly.pdbx_seq_one_letter_code
_entity_poly.pdbx_strand_id
1 'polypeptide(L)' 'MTEAVRNLPKRNDPVLRVVPGPADINANGHIFGGWVLGMMDQAGGILAGRISQGACATVAIE' A
#
# COMPACT_ATOMS: atom_id res chain seq x y z
N MET A 1 17.62 -16.70 -5.84
CA MET A 1 16.40 -15.92 -5.69
C MET A 1 15.29 -16.80 -5.14
N THR A 2 14.57 -16.36 -4.13
CA THR A 2 13.53 -17.17 -3.50
C THR A 2 12.23 -17.16 -4.33
N GLU A 3 11.37 -18.13 -4.11
CA GLU A 3 10.04 -18.20 -4.72
C GLU A 3 9.23 -16.93 -4.46
N ALA A 4 9.29 -16.40 -3.25
CA ALA A 4 8.58 -15.18 -2.88
C ALA A 4 9.01 -13.98 -3.73
N VAL A 5 10.30 -13.86 -4.03
CA VAL A 5 10.82 -12.77 -4.87
C VAL A 5 10.30 -12.89 -6.30
N ARG A 6 10.19 -14.11 -6.84
CA ARG A 6 9.66 -14.34 -8.18
C ARG A 6 8.18 -13.97 -8.30
N ASN A 7 7.45 -14.03 -7.20
CA ASN A 7 6.02 -13.75 -7.17
C ASN A 7 5.70 -12.29 -6.87
N LEU A 8 6.70 -11.42 -6.77
CA LEU A 8 6.46 -10.00 -6.60
C LEU A 8 5.85 -9.39 -7.87
N PRO A 9 4.95 -8.42 -7.74
CA PRO A 9 4.39 -7.73 -8.90
C PRO A 9 5.49 -7.04 -9.70
N LYS A 10 5.27 -6.93 -10.99
CA LYS A 10 6.16 -6.14 -11.83
C LYS A 10 6.06 -4.67 -11.44
N ARG A 11 7.11 -3.89 -11.74
CA ARG A 11 7.22 -2.49 -11.36
C ARG A 11 6.02 -1.64 -11.80
N ASN A 12 5.43 -1.96 -12.95
CA ASN A 12 4.28 -1.28 -13.51
C ASN A 12 2.94 -1.96 -13.21
N ASP A 13 2.94 -2.93 -12.29
CA ASP A 13 1.75 -3.70 -11.94
C ASP A 13 1.34 -3.37 -10.50
N PRO A 14 0.53 -2.33 -10.28
CA PRO A 14 0.21 -1.86 -8.94
C PRO A 14 -0.63 -2.88 -8.17
N VAL A 15 -0.36 -3.00 -6.87
CA VAL A 15 -1.14 -3.82 -5.94
C VAL A 15 -2.48 -3.15 -5.63
N LEU A 16 -2.49 -1.81 -5.60
CA LEU A 16 -3.67 -1.03 -5.23
C LEU A 16 -3.70 0.26 -6.07
N ARG A 17 -4.86 0.55 -6.65
CA ARG A 17 -5.14 1.80 -7.34
C ARG A 17 -6.32 2.48 -6.67
N VAL A 18 -6.14 3.71 -6.25
CA VAL A 18 -7.19 4.48 -5.59
C VAL A 18 -7.17 5.92 -6.05
N VAL A 19 -8.33 6.57 -5.98
CA VAL A 19 -8.46 7.99 -6.29
C VAL A 19 -8.96 8.67 -5.02
N PRO A 20 -8.26 9.71 -4.52
CA PRO A 20 -8.73 10.43 -3.35
C PRO A 20 -10.02 11.18 -3.65
N GLY A 21 -10.94 11.17 -2.69
CA GLY A 21 -12.17 11.95 -2.76
C GLY A 21 -12.03 13.30 -2.06
N PRO A 22 -13.09 14.15 -2.09
CA PRO A 22 -13.03 15.47 -1.45
C PRO A 22 -12.72 15.41 0.06
N ALA A 23 -13.12 14.35 0.75
CA ALA A 23 -12.84 14.18 2.18
C ALA A 23 -11.37 13.88 2.48
N ASP A 24 -10.59 13.54 1.47
CA ASP A 24 -9.17 13.19 1.62
C ASP A 24 -8.25 14.39 1.35
N ILE A 25 -8.83 15.56 1.09
CA ILE A 25 -8.12 16.78 0.74
C ILE A 25 -8.23 17.78 1.90
N ASN A 26 -7.11 18.33 2.32
CA ASN A 26 -7.08 19.32 3.41
C ASN A 26 -7.45 20.72 2.91
N ALA A 27 -7.52 21.69 3.83
CA ALA A 27 -7.93 23.06 3.51
C ALA A 27 -7.00 23.77 2.51
N ASN A 28 -5.77 23.30 2.35
CA ASN A 28 -4.81 23.85 1.40
C ASN A 28 -4.90 23.21 0.01
N GLY A 29 -5.86 22.30 -0.21
CA GLY A 29 -6.02 21.60 -1.48
C GLY A 29 -5.06 20.43 -1.65
N HIS A 30 -4.39 19.98 -0.59
CA HIS A 30 -3.47 18.86 -0.61
C HIS A 30 -4.11 17.60 0.00
N ILE A 31 -3.71 16.43 -0.48
CA ILE A 31 -4.16 15.17 0.07
C ILE A 31 -3.58 14.99 1.48
N PHE A 32 -4.42 14.57 2.42
CA PHE A 32 -3.95 14.28 3.77
C PHE A 32 -2.86 13.20 3.76
N GLY A 33 -1.76 13.44 4.47
CA GLY A 33 -0.66 12.48 4.60
C GLY A 33 -1.12 11.17 5.22
N GLY A 34 -2.05 11.22 6.19
CA GLY A 34 -2.63 10.03 6.78
C GLY A 34 -3.36 9.14 5.77
N TRP A 35 -4.05 9.75 4.78
CA TRP A 35 -4.69 8.99 3.72
C TRP A 35 -3.66 8.23 2.89
N VAL A 36 -2.58 8.91 2.49
CA VAL A 36 -1.49 8.28 1.70
C VAL A 36 -0.86 7.12 2.47
N LEU A 37 -0.51 7.36 3.75
CA LEU A 37 0.08 6.32 4.59
C LEU A 37 -0.86 5.15 4.80
N GLY A 38 -2.16 5.40 4.95
CA GLY A 38 -3.17 4.36 5.07
C GLY A 38 -3.25 3.50 3.82
N MET A 39 -3.18 4.11 2.62
CA MET A 39 -3.18 3.38 1.36
C MET A 39 -1.90 2.57 1.19
N MET A 40 -0.76 3.10 1.60
CA MET A 40 0.51 2.37 1.60
C MET A 40 0.46 1.17 2.53
N ASP A 41 -0.14 1.33 3.71
CA ASP A 41 -0.33 0.23 4.65
C ASP A 41 -1.20 -0.87 4.05
N GLN A 42 -2.32 -0.52 3.41
CA GLN A 42 -3.19 -1.49 2.76
C GLN A 42 -2.46 -2.22 1.63
N ALA A 43 -1.77 -1.50 0.76
CA ALA A 43 -1.03 -2.11 -0.35
C ALA A 43 0.05 -3.05 0.15
N GLY A 44 0.81 -2.63 1.16
CA GLY A 44 1.86 -3.45 1.77
C GLY A 44 1.29 -4.70 2.42
N GLY A 45 0.16 -4.57 3.13
CA GLY A 45 -0.52 -5.69 3.77
C GLY A 45 -1.04 -6.71 2.77
N ILE A 46 -1.62 -6.24 1.65
CA ILE A 46 -2.11 -7.13 0.59
C ILE A 46 -0.96 -7.95 0.02
N LEU A 47 0.14 -7.31 -0.34
CA LEU A 47 1.29 -7.99 -0.93
C LEU A 47 1.98 -8.91 0.08
N ALA A 48 2.21 -8.44 1.29
CA ALA A 48 2.83 -9.24 2.35
C ALA A 48 1.98 -10.44 2.70
N GLY A 49 0.66 -10.28 2.75
CA GLY A 49 -0.27 -11.38 3.00
C GLY A 49 -0.22 -12.46 1.93
N ARG A 50 -0.10 -12.05 0.67
CA ARG A 50 0.02 -13.01 -0.45
C ARG A 50 1.31 -13.82 -0.36
N ILE A 51 2.42 -13.16 -0.04
CA ILE A 51 3.73 -13.79 0.01
C ILE A 51 3.85 -14.70 1.23
N SER A 52 3.42 -14.24 2.41
CA SER A 52 3.51 -14.98 3.66
C SER A 52 2.39 -16.01 3.84
N GLN A 53 1.31 -15.87 3.08
CA GLN A 53 0.09 -16.68 3.22
C GLN A 53 -0.49 -16.59 4.63
N GLY A 54 -0.39 -15.42 5.26
CA GLY A 54 -0.87 -15.19 6.61
C GLY A 54 -1.11 -13.73 6.90
N ALA A 55 -1.49 -13.43 8.13
CA ALA A 55 -1.73 -12.08 8.58
C ALA A 55 -0.41 -11.32 8.77
N CYS A 56 -0.41 -10.06 8.38
CA CYS A 56 0.74 -9.17 8.51
C CYS A 56 0.29 -7.84 9.10
N ALA A 57 1.19 -7.17 9.81
CA ALA A 57 0.94 -5.84 10.35
C ALA A 57 2.12 -4.92 10.04
N THR A 58 1.81 -3.67 9.66
CA THR A 58 2.83 -2.65 9.45
C THR A 58 3.35 -2.17 10.80
N VAL A 59 4.66 -2.17 10.96
CA VAL A 59 5.31 -1.68 12.18
C VAL A 59 5.77 -0.24 11.99
N ALA A 60 6.33 0.08 10.83
CA ALA A 60 6.79 1.43 10.52
C ALA A 60 6.84 1.65 9.02
N ILE A 61 6.64 2.91 8.62
CA ILE A 61 6.84 3.37 7.24
C ILE A 61 7.88 4.50 7.30
N GLU A 62 8.95 4.33 6.58
CA GLU A 62 10.03 5.31 6.51
C GLU A 62 10.18 5.90 5.12
#